data_c413eaf21fcbbfd1038e029983e9e8e8
#
_entry.id   c413eaf21fcbbfd1038e029983e9e8e8
#
_cell.length_a   1.000
_cell.length_b   1.000
_cell.length_c   1.000
_cell.angle_alpha   90.00
_cell.angle_beta   90.00
_cell.angle_gamma   90.00
#
_symmetry.space_group_name_H-M   'P 1'
#
loop_
_entity.id
_entity.type
_entity.pdbx_description
1 polymer ?
#
loop_
_entity_poly.entity_id
_entity_poly.type
_entity_poly.pdbx_seq_one_letter_code
_entity_poly.pdbx_strand_id
1 'polypeptide(L)'
;VIVYTSNIKVLRRPVESAEYLINDRLSFMRFLGLGLSDLVPDAKTVWLFRERLTQAGAIERLFDRFDATLRNAGYLPMSGQILDATLVATPKQRNTNAEKADLRAGRIPEDWQDKPSKLSHKDRHARWTLKFTKAKRQDDGSMPATDLAIPFFGYKSHVSIDRKFRFIRKWKTTDAAASDGARLREGLLDKTNTASTVWADTAYRSKANEDFMDKEGFVSKVHRKKPHLKPMPRHIQRSNAGKSVIRSRVEHVFADQKSQTGLFIRTVGIIRATMRIGLANIVYNMRRSLFLERLNASA
;
A
#
# COMPACT_ATOMS: atom_id res chain seq x y z
N VAL A 1 10.64 18.57 2.82
CA VAL A 1 11.38 17.31 3.02
C VAL A 1 10.57 16.09 2.57
N ILE A 2 9.26 15.96 2.91
CA ILE A 2 8.41 14.86 2.43
C ILE A 2 8.33 14.87 0.90
N VAL A 3 8.11 16.02 0.32
CA VAL A 3 8.09 16.25 -1.13
C VAL A 3 9.45 15.94 -1.76
N TYR A 4 10.53 16.32 -1.08
CA TYR A 4 11.90 16.02 -1.44
C TYR A 4 12.14 14.50 -1.58
N THR A 5 11.76 13.73 -0.55
CA THR A 5 11.93 12.25 -0.58
C THR A 5 11.04 11.58 -1.63
N SER A 6 9.97 12.23 -2.05
CA SER A 6 8.97 11.73 -2.99
C SER A 6 9.33 11.96 -4.44
N ASN A 7 9.78 13.18 -4.79
CA ASN A 7 10.16 13.52 -6.15
C ASN A 7 11.44 12.84 -6.62
N ILE A 8 12.38 12.56 -5.70
CA ILE A 8 13.59 11.80 -6.01
C ILE A 8 13.28 10.39 -6.48
N LYS A 9 12.21 9.77 -5.98
CA LYS A 9 11.79 8.47 -6.47
C LYS A 9 11.00 8.50 -7.76
N VAL A 10 10.30 9.56 -8.05
CA VAL A 10 9.69 9.76 -9.37
C VAL A 10 10.74 9.70 -10.46
N LEU A 11 11.96 10.15 -10.16
CA LEU A 11 13.08 10.08 -11.10
C LEU A 11 13.83 8.73 -11.05
N ARG A 12 13.42 7.74 -10.24
CA ARG A 12 14.11 6.45 -10.05
C ARG A 12 15.59 6.59 -9.68
N ARG A 13 16.01 7.72 -9.12
CA ARG A 13 17.39 7.98 -8.77
C ARG A 13 17.65 7.75 -7.27
N PRO A 14 18.87 7.35 -6.89
CA PRO A 14 19.25 7.24 -5.49
C PRO A 14 19.18 8.60 -4.78
N VAL A 15 19.04 8.57 -3.45
CA VAL A 15 18.91 9.81 -2.63
C VAL A 15 20.15 10.69 -2.77
N GLU A 16 21.31 10.09 -3.01
CA GLU A 16 22.60 10.76 -3.26
C GLU A 16 22.58 11.67 -4.49
N SER A 17 21.77 11.32 -5.51
CA SER A 17 21.61 12.16 -6.71
C SER A 17 20.65 13.34 -6.52
N ALA A 18 19.96 13.40 -5.39
CA ALA A 18 18.91 14.39 -5.18
C ALA A 18 19.46 15.79 -4.86
N GLU A 19 20.45 15.83 -4.00
CA GLU A 19 21.18 17.06 -3.66
C GLU A 19 21.72 17.70 -4.94
N TYR A 20 22.41 16.92 -5.77
CA TYR A 20 22.92 17.38 -7.06
C TYR A 20 21.78 17.94 -7.95
N LEU A 21 20.68 17.17 -8.13
CA LEU A 21 19.59 17.59 -9.00
C LEU A 21 18.85 18.83 -8.52
N ILE A 22 18.80 19.08 -7.22
CA ILE A 22 18.17 20.26 -6.66
C ILE A 22 19.07 21.46 -6.91
N ASN A 23 20.37 21.33 -6.67
CA ASN A 23 21.35 22.37 -6.96
C ASN A 23 21.45 22.70 -8.46
N ASP A 24 21.31 21.68 -9.33
CA ASP A 24 21.41 21.81 -10.79
C ASP A 24 20.14 22.45 -11.41
N ARG A 25 18.99 22.44 -10.71
CA ARG A 25 17.71 22.86 -11.30
C ARG A 25 16.96 23.88 -10.45
N LEU A 26 16.95 25.11 -10.89
CA LEU A 26 16.19 26.21 -10.27
C LEU A 26 14.70 25.88 -10.07
N SER A 27 14.10 25.08 -10.97
CA SER A 27 12.72 24.63 -10.82
C SER A 27 12.50 23.75 -9.60
N PHE A 28 13.51 22.95 -9.23
CA PHE A 28 13.44 22.10 -8.03
C PHE A 28 13.70 22.92 -6.77
N MET A 29 14.64 23.85 -6.80
CA MET A 29 14.85 24.79 -5.69
C MET A 29 13.59 25.61 -5.41
N ARG A 30 13.02 26.22 -6.44
CA ARG A 30 11.77 27.00 -6.34
C ARG A 30 10.61 26.16 -5.81
N PHE A 31 10.45 24.93 -6.28
CA PHE A 31 9.42 24.00 -5.79
C PHE A 31 9.59 23.65 -4.32
N LEU A 32 10.81 23.57 -3.83
CA LEU A 32 11.16 23.32 -2.44
C LEU A 32 11.16 24.56 -1.56
N GLY A 33 10.97 25.76 -2.15
CA GLY A 33 11.06 27.02 -1.45
C GLY A 33 12.48 27.39 -1.04
N LEU A 34 13.49 26.89 -1.78
CA LEU A 34 14.89 27.17 -1.54
C LEU A 34 15.37 28.33 -2.43
N GLY A 35 16.12 29.27 -1.84
CA GLY A 35 16.88 30.28 -2.54
C GLY A 35 18.23 29.74 -3.01
N LEU A 36 18.95 30.52 -3.84
CA LEU A 36 20.27 30.15 -4.40
C LEU A 36 21.36 29.98 -3.33
N SER A 37 21.21 30.66 -2.19
CA SER A 37 22.14 30.59 -1.07
C SER A 37 21.78 29.54 -0.02
N ASP A 38 20.65 28.89 -0.17
CA ASP A 38 20.17 27.91 0.82
C ASP A 38 20.89 26.58 0.66
N LEU A 39 21.23 25.97 1.80
CA LEU A 39 21.84 24.65 1.83
C LEU A 39 20.81 23.58 1.47
N VAL A 40 21.10 22.83 0.43
CA VAL A 40 20.32 21.65 0.04
C VAL A 40 20.67 20.48 0.98
N PRO A 41 19.68 19.85 1.61
CA PRO A 41 19.94 18.71 2.50
C PRO A 41 20.58 17.54 1.75
N ASP A 42 21.68 17.03 2.28
CA ASP A 42 22.35 15.83 1.79
C ASP A 42 21.56 14.53 2.07
N ALA A 43 22.04 13.44 1.53
CA ALA A 43 21.41 12.10 1.69
C ALA A 43 21.32 11.68 3.16
N LYS A 44 22.35 12.02 3.98
CA LYS A 44 22.39 11.69 5.41
C LYS A 44 21.36 12.48 6.19
N THR A 45 21.20 13.76 5.93
CA THR A 45 20.19 14.63 6.54
C THR A 45 18.78 14.12 6.24
N VAL A 46 18.51 13.74 4.98
CA VAL A 46 17.24 13.16 4.57
C VAL A 46 16.99 11.83 5.29
N TRP A 47 18.03 10.99 5.42
CA TRP A 47 17.92 9.71 6.14
C TRP A 47 17.63 9.93 7.63
N LEU A 48 18.36 10.82 8.29
CA LEU A 48 18.15 11.15 9.72
C LEU A 48 16.75 11.71 9.97
N PHE A 49 16.25 12.58 9.09
CA PHE A 49 14.90 13.11 9.19
C PHE A 49 13.84 11.99 9.09
N ARG A 50 14.01 11.08 8.14
CA ARG A 50 13.10 9.93 7.99
C ARG A 50 13.14 9.02 9.21
N GLU A 51 14.32 8.78 9.78
CA GLU A 51 14.46 7.96 10.99
C GLU A 51 13.79 8.63 12.19
N ARG A 52 13.96 9.95 12.38
CA ARG A 52 13.23 10.70 13.41
C ARG A 52 11.71 10.63 13.23
N LEU A 53 11.21 10.77 12.02
CA LEU A 53 9.78 10.60 11.75
C LEU A 53 9.30 9.18 12.06
N THR A 54 10.13 8.19 11.78
CA THR A 54 9.85 6.77 12.07
C THR A 54 9.76 6.54 13.57
N GLN A 55 10.74 7.02 14.34
CA GLN A 55 10.78 6.91 15.80
C GLN A 55 9.62 7.64 16.47
N ALA A 56 9.22 8.79 15.93
CA ALA A 56 8.07 9.56 16.41
C ALA A 56 6.71 8.97 16.02
N GLY A 57 6.66 7.88 15.23
CA GLY A 57 5.40 7.33 14.70
C GLY A 57 4.58 8.35 13.91
N ALA A 58 5.24 9.32 13.27
CA ALA A 58 4.57 10.50 12.74
C ALA A 58 3.86 10.30 11.40
N ILE A 59 4.05 9.17 10.74
CA ILE A 59 3.58 8.98 9.35
C ILE A 59 2.04 8.98 9.25
N GLU A 60 1.34 8.38 10.20
CA GLU A 60 -0.12 8.35 10.21
C GLU A 60 -0.67 9.77 10.42
N ARG A 61 -0.12 10.53 11.38
CA ARG A 61 -0.51 11.93 11.62
C ARG A 61 -0.24 12.83 10.41
N LEU A 62 0.85 12.60 9.70
CA LEU A 62 1.15 13.34 8.46
C LEU A 62 0.16 12.99 7.35
N PHE A 63 -0.20 11.73 7.24
CA PHE A 63 -1.21 11.28 6.28
C PHE A 63 -2.57 11.91 6.58
N ASP A 64 -3.02 11.85 7.83
CA ASP A 64 -4.31 12.40 8.26
C ASP A 64 -4.36 13.92 8.07
N ARG A 65 -3.27 14.63 8.37
CA ARG A 65 -3.17 16.07 8.11
C ARG A 65 -3.28 16.41 6.63
N PHE A 66 -2.66 15.60 5.78
CA PHE A 66 -2.76 15.79 4.34
C PHE A 66 -4.17 15.46 3.82
N ASP A 67 -4.80 14.39 4.31
CA ASP A 67 -6.19 14.07 3.97
C ASP A 67 -7.16 15.20 4.41
N ALA A 68 -6.95 15.80 5.58
CA ALA A 68 -7.71 16.98 6.02
C ALA A 68 -7.53 18.16 5.06
N THR A 69 -6.31 18.41 4.56
CA THR A 69 -6.06 19.44 3.54
C THR A 69 -6.82 19.16 2.24
N LEU A 70 -6.86 17.91 1.78
CA LEU A 70 -7.65 17.53 0.61
C LEU A 70 -9.15 17.74 0.82
N ARG A 71 -9.66 17.42 2.02
CA ARG A 71 -11.08 17.65 2.37
C ARG A 71 -11.43 19.13 2.37
N ASN A 72 -10.57 19.97 2.95
CA ASN A 72 -10.74 21.44 2.96
C ASN A 72 -10.70 22.03 1.54
N ALA A 73 -9.96 21.42 0.63
CA ALA A 73 -9.94 21.76 -0.79
C ALA A 73 -11.17 21.22 -1.57
N GLY A 74 -12.19 20.67 -0.89
CA GLY A 74 -13.43 20.17 -1.51
C GLY A 74 -13.38 18.71 -1.98
N TYR A 75 -12.28 18.00 -1.80
CA TYR A 75 -12.15 16.58 -2.16
C TYR A 75 -12.66 15.68 -1.03
N LEU A 76 -13.96 15.75 -0.73
CA LEU A 76 -14.58 14.90 0.28
C LEU A 76 -14.66 13.44 -0.17
N PRO A 77 -14.54 12.45 0.76
CA PRO A 77 -14.77 11.05 0.44
C PRO A 77 -16.20 10.83 -0.05
N MET A 78 -16.35 10.35 -1.29
CA MET A 78 -17.67 10.30 -1.94
C MET A 78 -17.90 9.01 -2.72
N SER A 79 -19.20 8.69 -2.89
CA SER A 79 -19.69 7.63 -3.77
C SER A 79 -19.32 6.21 -3.33
N GLY A 80 -18.99 6.03 -2.06
CA GLY A 80 -18.55 4.76 -1.48
C GLY A 80 -17.05 4.53 -1.57
N GLN A 81 -16.60 3.36 -1.12
CA GLN A 81 -15.18 3.07 -0.94
C GLN A 81 -14.79 1.71 -1.50
N ILE A 82 -13.54 1.59 -1.93
CA ILE A 82 -12.98 0.38 -2.52
C ILE A 82 -11.78 -0.05 -1.67
N LEU A 83 -11.83 -1.29 -1.18
CA LEU A 83 -10.78 -1.89 -0.36
C LEU A 83 -10.01 -2.93 -1.16
N ASP A 84 -8.70 -2.89 -1.03
CA ASP A 84 -7.82 -3.92 -1.58
C ASP A 84 -6.46 -3.91 -0.87
N ALA A 85 -5.65 -4.95 -1.12
CA ALA A 85 -4.31 -5.07 -0.59
C ALA A 85 -3.30 -5.43 -1.68
N THR A 86 -2.08 -4.95 -1.55
CA THR A 86 -0.99 -5.33 -2.43
C THR A 86 0.23 -5.78 -1.64
N LEU A 87 0.96 -6.75 -2.21
CA LEU A 87 2.23 -7.21 -1.67
C LEU A 87 3.33 -6.18 -1.97
N VAL A 88 4.13 -5.88 -0.94
CA VAL A 88 5.28 -4.97 -1.01
C VAL A 88 6.54 -5.77 -0.68
N ALA A 89 7.41 -5.91 -1.67
CA ALA A 89 8.60 -6.76 -1.57
C ALA A 89 9.67 -6.16 -0.64
N THR A 90 10.42 -7.06 0.00
CA THR A 90 11.68 -6.78 0.70
C THR A 90 12.78 -7.70 0.17
N PRO A 91 14.07 -7.48 0.50
CA PRO A 91 15.13 -8.43 0.21
C PRO A 91 14.78 -9.81 0.79
N LYS A 92 14.79 -10.83 -0.05
CA LYS A 92 14.42 -12.20 0.37
C LYS A 92 15.38 -12.71 1.41
N GLN A 93 14.85 -13.31 2.46
CA GLN A 93 15.63 -13.93 3.55
C GLN A 93 15.30 -15.40 3.64
N ARG A 94 16.34 -16.21 3.77
CA ARG A 94 16.22 -17.64 4.09
C ARG A 94 16.41 -17.84 5.57
N ASN A 95 15.42 -18.41 6.23
CA ASN A 95 15.43 -18.76 7.64
C ASN A 95 15.16 -20.26 7.77
N THR A 96 15.79 -20.89 8.74
CA THR A 96 15.53 -22.30 9.10
C THR A 96 14.10 -22.47 9.64
N ASN A 97 13.62 -23.69 9.77
CA ASN A 97 12.29 -23.92 10.33
C ASN A 97 12.23 -23.56 11.81
N ALA A 98 13.33 -23.78 12.57
CA ALA A 98 13.45 -23.35 13.97
C ALA A 98 13.38 -21.83 14.08
N GLU A 99 14.21 -21.08 13.32
CA GLU A 99 14.16 -19.62 13.27
C GLU A 99 12.75 -19.08 12.91
N LYS A 100 12.05 -19.74 11.98
CA LYS A 100 10.67 -19.36 11.63
C LYS A 100 9.69 -19.60 12.76
N ALA A 101 9.83 -20.67 13.53
CA ALA A 101 9.00 -20.96 14.70
C ALA A 101 9.19 -19.90 15.78
N ASP A 102 10.43 -19.54 16.11
CA ASP A 102 10.74 -18.49 17.07
C ASP A 102 10.18 -17.14 16.65
N LEU A 103 10.37 -16.75 15.39
CA LEU A 103 9.82 -15.50 14.84
C LEU A 103 8.27 -15.46 14.86
N ARG A 104 7.60 -16.60 14.67
CA ARG A 104 6.13 -16.69 14.81
C ARG A 104 5.68 -16.54 16.27
N ALA A 105 6.47 -17.06 17.20
CA ALA A 105 6.24 -16.93 18.64
C ALA A 105 6.68 -15.56 19.20
N GLY A 106 7.18 -14.64 18.37
CA GLY A 106 7.67 -13.32 18.78
C GLY A 106 9.05 -13.34 19.42
N ARG A 107 9.74 -14.49 19.43
CA ARG A 107 11.09 -14.62 20.00
C ARG A 107 12.17 -14.29 18.98
N ILE A 108 13.34 -13.90 19.49
CA ILE A 108 14.55 -13.77 18.69
C ILE A 108 15.27 -15.12 18.73
N PRO A 109 15.60 -15.73 17.57
CA PRO A 109 16.38 -16.97 17.54
C PRO A 109 17.70 -16.81 18.30
N GLU A 110 18.07 -17.81 19.08
CA GLU A 110 19.25 -17.78 19.95
C GLU A 110 20.52 -17.49 19.14
N ASP A 111 20.72 -18.18 18.03
CA ASP A 111 21.83 -17.95 17.09
C ASP A 111 21.98 -16.50 16.59
N TRP A 112 20.94 -15.67 16.71
CA TRP A 112 20.98 -14.28 16.28
C TRP A 112 21.36 -13.34 17.40
N GLN A 113 21.10 -13.72 18.67
CA GLN A 113 21.38 -12.89 19.83
C GLN A 113 22.88 -12.65 19.98
N ASP A 114 23.68 -13.68 19.75
CA ASP A 114 25.14 -13.62 19.84
C ASP A 114 25.82 -13.02 18.60
N LYS A 115 25.04 -12.67 17.56
CA LYS A 115 25.55 -12.14 16.29
C LYS A 115 24.85 -10.83 15.92
N PRO A 116 25.26 -9.68 16.51
CA PRO A 116 24.61 -8.38 16.28
C PRO A 116 24.49 -7.97 14.80
N SER A 117 25.50 -8.30 14.00
CA SER A 117 25.47 -8.03 12.55
C SER A 117 24.37 -8.84 11.85
N LYS A 118 24.20 -10.14 12.19
CA LYS A 118 23.13 -10.98 11.67
C LYS A 118 21.76 -10.44 12.10
N LEU A 119 21.62 -10.08 13.37
CA LEU A 119 20.40 -9.52 13.96
C LEU A 119 19.97 -8.22 13.28
N SER A 120 20.92 -7.33 12.97
CA SER A 120 20.63 -6.03 12.34
C SER A 120 20.14 -6.15 10.87
N HIS A 121 20.51 -7.23 10.18
CA HIS A 121 20.12 -7.45 8.78
C HIS A 121 18.88 -8.34 8.62
N LYS A 122 18.46 -9.06 9.68
CA LYS A 122 17.32 -9.97 9.64
C LYS A 122 16.01 -9.26 9.95
N ASP A 123 15.06 -9.35 9.04
CA ASP A 123 13.72 -8.80 9.25
C ASP A 123 12.84 -9.78 10.04
N ARG A 124 12.50 -9.42 11.27
CA ARG A 124 11.70 -10.24 12.19
C ARG A 124 10.19 -10.15 11.93
N HIS A 125 9.75 -9.18 11.15
CA HIS A 125 8.33 -8.91 10.92
C HIS A 125 7.87 -9.32 9.51
N ALA A 126 8.74 -9.23 8.51
CA ALA A 126 8.42 -9.68 7.17
C ALA A 126 8.12 -11.19 7.14
N ARG A 127 7.19 -11.62 6.31
CA ARG A 127 6.77 -13.02 6.20
C ARG A 127 6.75 -13.49 4.76
N TRP A 128 6.90 -14.79 4.57
CA TRP A 128 6.66 -15.47 3.32
C TRP A 128 5.16 -15.71 3.12
N THR A 129 4.71 -15.50 1.89
CA THR A 129 3.37 -15.88 1.42
C THR A 129 3.46 -16.43 0.01
N LEU A 130 2.42 -17.12 -0.45
CA LEU A 130 2.31 -17.61 -1.81
C LEU A 130 1.36 -16.71 -2.59
N LYS A 131 1.81 -16.25 -3.75
CA LYS A 131 0.97 -15.61 -4.75
C LYS A 131 0.71 -16.60 -5.87
N PHE A 132 -0.55 -16.90 -6.13
CA PHE A 132 -0.94 -17.75 -7.24
C PHE A 132 -1.19 -16.88 -8.49
N THR A 133 -0.55 -17.21 -9.60
CA THR A 133 -0.87 -16.66 -10.91
C THR A 133 -1.89 -17.57 -11.55
N LYS A 134 -3.01 -17.00 -12.02
CA LYS A 134 -3.96 -17.78 -12.82
C LYS A 134 -3.27 -18.23 -14.11
N ALA A 135 -3.42 -19.50 -14.44
CA ALA A 135 -3.01 -20.03 -15.71
C ALA A 135 -3.70 -19.24 -16.85
N LYS A 136 -2.93 -18.73 -17.78
CA LYS A 136 -3.47 -18.11 -19.00
C LYS A 136 -3.81 -19.20 -20.00
N ARG A 137 -4.95 -19.05 -20.67
CA ARG A 137 -5.30 -19.89 -21.81
C ARG A 137 -4.23 -19.73 -22.86
N GLN A 138 -3.70 -20.87 -23.38
CA GLN A 138 -2.73 -20.88 -24.47
C GLN A 138 -3.47 -20.56 -25.80
N ASP A 139 -2.71 -20.18 -26.82
CA ASP A 139 -3.26 -19.82 -28.13
C ASP A 139 -3.97 -21.00 -28.82
N ASP A 140 -3.60 -22.25 -28.47
CA ASP A 140 -4.25 -23.48 -28.90
C ASP A 140 -5.57 -23.80 -28.16
N GLY A 141 -5.98 -22.92 -27.23
CA GLY A 141 -7.20 -23.07 -26.43
C GLY A 141 -7.04 -23.96 -25.18
N SER A 142 -5.88 -24.59 -24.99
CA SER A 142 -5.61 -25.40 -23.80
C SER A 142 -5.40 -24.53 -22.56
N MET A 143 -5.74 -25.10 -21.39
CA MET A 143 -5.45 -24.48 -20.09
C MET A 143 -4.28 -25.23 -19.45
N PRO A 144 -3.19 -24.54 -19.05
CA PRO A 144 -2.15 -25.18 -18.24
C PRO A 144 -2.78 -25.75 -16.96
N ALA A 145 -2.34 -26.95 -16.57
CA ALA A 145 -2.98 -27.74 -15.52
C ALA A 145 -2.93 -27.10 -14.12
N THR A 146 -2.07 -26.12 -13.87
CA THR A 146 -1.86 -25.58 -12.50
C THR A 146 -1.55 -24.09 -12.50
N ASP A 147 -2.12 -23.38 -11.52
CA ASP A 147 -1.68 -22.05 -11.13
C ASP A 147 -0.26 -22.11 -10.56
N LEU A 148 0.66 -21.26 -11.07
CA LEU A 148 2.01 -21.17 -10.53
C LEU A 148 1.99 -20.50 -9.17
N ALA A 149 2.45 -21.19 -8.13
CA ALA A 149 2.66 -20.62 -6.80
C ALA A 149 4.02 -19.89 -6.75
N ILE A 150 3.97 -18.56 -6.72
CA ILE A 150 5.16 -17.73 -6.63
C ILE A 150 5.38 -17.34 -5.16
N PRO A 151 6.48 -17.78 -4.51
CA PRO A 151 6.80 -17.38 -3.16
C PRO A 151 7.18 -15.90 -3.10
N PHE A 152 6.59 -15.18 -2.18
CA PHE A 152 6.79 -13.76 -1.96
C PHE A 152 7.18 -13.49 -0.50
N PHE A 153 8.20 -12.68 -0.29
CA PHE A 153 8.65 -12.28 1.03
C PHE A 153 8.52 -10.76 1.21
N GLY A 154 7.88 -10.33 2.30
CA GLY A 154 7.74 -8.92 2.57
C GLY A 154 6.53 -8.56 3.44
N TYR A 155 5.87 -7.49 3.04
CA TYR A 155 4.74 -6.86 3.70
C TYR A 155 3.53 -6.75 2.78
N LYS A 156 2.40 -6.34 3.35
CA LYS A 156 1.20 -5.91 2.61
C LYS A 156 0.87 -4.45 2.92
N SER A 157 0.48 -3.73 1.89
CA SER A 157 -0.19 -2.44 1.99
C SER A 157 -1.68 -2.65 1.73
N HIS A 158 -2.49 -2.44 2.76
CA HIS A 158 -3.95 -2.43 2.68
C HIS A 158 -4.40 -0.99 2.52
N VAL A 159 -5.29 -0.72 1.58
CA VAL A 159 -5.81 0.62 1.33
C VAL A 159 -7.32 0.60 1.18
N SER A 160 -7.94 1.71 1.58
CA SER A 160 -9.31 2.07 1.24
C SER A 160 -9.27 3.39 0.49
N ILE A 161 -9.81 3.40 -0.73
CA ILE A 161 -9.91 4.61 -1.56
C ILE A 161 -11.36 5.06 -1.68
N ASP A 162 -11.62 6.36 -1.79
CA ASP A 162 -12.93 6.83 -2.20
C ASP A 162 -13.17 6.55 -3.70
N ARG A 163 -14.42 6.25 -4.05
CA ARG A 163 -14.77 5.87 -5.42
C ARG A 163 -14.73 7.05 -6.39
N LYS A 164 -15.07 8.27 -5.95
CA LYS A 164 -15.17 9.45 -6.83
C LYS A 164 -13.80 9.97 -7.23
N PHE A 165 -13.01 10.38 -6.25
CA PHE A 165 -11.71 11.02 -6.49
C PHE A 165 -10.55 10.04 -6.52
N ARG A 166 -10.73 8.82 -5.98
CA ARG A 166 -9.72 7.76 -5.88
C ARG A 166 -8.54 8.11 -4.98
N PHE A 167 -8.73 8.96 -3.99
CA PHE A 167 -7.73 9.18 -2.94
C PHE A 167 -7.72 8.02 -1.96
N ILE A 168 -6.54 7.65 -1.48
CA ILE A 168 -6.41 6.77 -0.32
C ILE A 168 -6.91 7.54 0.89
N ARG A 169 -7.89 6.97 1.61
CA ARG A 169 -8.48 7.58 2.81
C ARG A 169 -8.09 6.86 4.09
N LYS A 170 -7.98 5.55 4.02
CA LYS A 170 -7.50 4.71 5.13
C LYS A 170 -6.48 3.71 4.60
N TRP A 171 -5.52 3.38 5.43
CA TRP A 171 -4.50 2.41 5.06
C TRP A 171 -3.91 1.71 6.27
N LYS A 172 -3.34 0.53 6.07
CA LYS A 172 -2.65 -0.26 7.10
C LYS A 172 -1.52 -1.07 6.48
N THR A 173 -0.45 -1.25 7.24
CA THR A 173 0.67 -2.14 6.87
C THR A 173 0.64 -3.38 7.74
N THR A 174 0.82 -4.55 7.11
CA THR A 174 0.99 -5.82 7.81
C THR A 174 2.12 -6.63 7.19
N ASP A 175 2.49 -7.75 7.81
CA ASP A 175 3.31 -8.75 7.13
C ASP A 175 2.55 -9.37 5.93
N ALA A 176 3.30 -9.99 5.01
CA ALA A 176 2.71 -10.52 3.78
C ALA A 176 1.80 -11.74 3.98
N ALA A 177 1.87 -12.44 5.11
CA ALA A 177 1.03 -13.59 5.41
C ALA A 177 -0.30 -13.23 6.09
N ALA A 178 -0.44 -11.98 6.57
CA ALA A 178 -1.64 -11.51 7.25
C ALA A 178 -2.88 -11.59 6.36
N SER A 179 -4.03 -11.92 6.97
CA SER A 179 -5.32 -11.99 6.27
C SER A 179 -5.82 -10.61 5.88
N ASP A 180 -6.18 -10.43 4.60
CA ASP A 180 -6.72 -9.16 4.09
C ASP A 180 -8.09 -8.87 4.70
N GLY A 181 -8.96 -9.87 4.80
CA GLY A 181 -10.32 -9.72 5.31
C GLY A 181 -10.39 -9.26 6.76
N ALA A 182 -9.44 -9.65 7.62
CA ALA A 182 -9.42 -9.22 9.01
C ALA A 182 -9.22 -7.71 9.15
N ARG A 183 -8.48 -7.11 8.23
CA ARG A 183 -8.14 -5.66 8.25
C ARG A 183 -9.35 -4.76 8.06
N LEU A 184 -10.41 -5.23 7.39
CA LEU A 184 -11.64 -4.46 7.21
C LEU A 184 -12.19 -3.93 8.54
N ARG A 185 -12.25 -4.78 9.56
CA ARG A 185 -12.78 -4.45 10.89
C ARG A 185 -11.82 -3.63 11.75
N GLU A 186 -10.56 -3.50 11.33
CA GLU A 186 -9.51 -2.84 12.08
C GLU A 186 -9.27 -1.39 11.60
N GLY A 187 -10.33 -0.69 11.23
CA GLY A 187 -10.28 0.74 10.90
C GLY A 187 -9.96 1.07 9.44
N LEU A 188 -10.07 0.08 8.52
CA LEU A 188 -9.86 0.33 7.09
C LEU A 188 -11.08 0.97 6.41
N LEU A 189 -12.27 0.93 7.05
CA LEU A 189 -13.47 1.59 6.54
C LEU A 189 -13.50 3.06 6.96
N ASP A 190 -13.79 3.93 6.00
CA ASP A 190 -14.00 5.37 6.23
C ASP A 190 -15.49 5.65 6.43
N LYS A 191 -15.86 5.96 7.68
CA LYS A 191 -17.24 6.31 8.06
C LYS A 191 -17.67 7.71 7.59
N THR A 192 -16.75 8.52 7.10
CA THR A 192 -17.03 9.87 6.63
C THR A 192 -17.37 9.93 5.14
N ASN A 193 -17.37 8.78 4.43
CA ASN A 193 -17.75 8.71 3.03
C ASN A 193 -19.25 9.00 2.87
N THR A 194 -19.62 9.83 1.88
CA THR A 194 -21.02 10.24 1.64
C THR A 194 -21.95 9.09 1.22
N ALA A 195 -21.38 7.93 0.84
CA ALA A 195 -22.13 6.73 0.53
C ALA A 195 -21.57 5.52 1.29
N SER A 196 -22.47 4.73 1.86
CA SER A 196 -22.14 3.56 2.69
C SER A 196 -21.61 2.34 1.91
N THR A 197 -21.57 2.38 0.57
CA THR A 197 -21.25 1.22 -0.25
C THR A 197 -19.76 0.85 -0.21
N VAL A 198 -19.45 -0.43 0.04
CA VAL A 198 -18.09 -0.99 0.15
C VAL A 198 -17.85 -2.06 -0.91
N TRP A 199 -16.86 -1.84 -1.78
CA TRP A 199 -16.40 -2.83 -2.77
C TRP A 199 -15.07 -3.44 -2.35
N ALA A 200 -15.00 -4.76 -2.39
CA ALA A 200 -13.77 -5.51 -2.15
C ALA A 200 -13.81 -6.87 -2.86
N ASP A 201 -12.68 -7.56 -2.89
CA ASP A 201 -12.59 -8.90 -3.45
C ASP A 201 -13.14 -9.99 -2.51
N THR A 202 -13.04 -11.26 -2.91
CA THR A 202 -13.52 -12.41 -2.13
C THR A 202 -12.75 -12.66 -0.85
N ALA A 203 -11.52 -12.13 -0.69
CA ALA A 203 -10.75 -12.30 0.55
C ALA A 203 -11.40 -11.58 1.73
N TYR A 204 -12.14 -10.50 1.45
CA TYR A 204 -12.89 -9.74 2.45
C TYR A 204 -14.25 -10.35 2.78
N ARG A 205 -14.70 -11.41 2.06
CA ARG A 205 -16.01 -12.05 2.27
C ARG A 205 -15.95 -13.05 3.41
N SER A 206 -16.46 -12.68 4.57
CA SER A 206 -16.67 -13.56 5.72
C SER A 206 -17.94 -13.14 6.46
N LYS A 207 -18.58 -14.08 7.21
CA LYS A 207 -19.74 -13.75 8.04
C LYS A 207 -19.41 -12.58 8.99
N ALA A 208 -18.29 -12.64 9.70
CA ALA A 208 -17.88 -11.60 10.62
C ALA A 208 -17.69 -10.21 9.97
N ASN A 209 -17.26 -10.14 8.69
CA ASN A 209 -17.16 -8.87 7.99
C ASN A 209 -18.51 -8.36 7.49
N GLU A 210 -19.40 -9.25 7.05
CA GLU A 210 -20.74 -8.87 6.62
C GLU A 210 -21.56 -8.36 7.84
N ASP A 211 -21.53 -9.10 8.95
CA ASP A 211 -22.19 -8.70 10.20
C ASP A 211 -21.65 -7.36 10.72
N PHE A 212 -20.32 -7.15 10.62
CA PHE A 212 -19.69 -5.88 11.00
C PHE A 212 -20.13 -4.73 10.09
N MET A 213 -20.15 -4.94 8.77
CA MET A 213 -20.58 -3.90 7.82
C MET A 213 -22.04 -3.54 8.02
N ASP A 214 -22.92 -4.53 8.24
CA ASP A 214 -24.33 -4.32 8.50
C ASP A 214 -24.55 -3.52 9.79
N LYS A 215 -23.89 -3.93 10.89
CA LYS A 215 -23.93 -3.20 12.18
C LYS A 215 -23.47 -1.75 12.06
N GLU A 216 -22.45 -1.48 11.25
CA GLU A 216 -21.87 -0.16 11.06
C GLU A 216 -22.59 0.65 9.96
N GLY A 217 -23.67 0.14 9.39
CA GLY A 217 -24.49 0.80 8.37
C GLY A 217 -23.86 0.80 6.95
N PHE A 218 -22.92 -0.08 6.68
CA PHE A 218 -22.31 -0.20 5.35
C PHE A 218 -23.04 -1.21 4.46
N VAL A 219 -23.16 -0.88 3.18
CA VAL A 219 -23.74 -1.75 2.14
C VAL A 219 -22.64 -2.56 1.46
N SER A 220 -22.61 -3.86 1.69
CA SER A 220 -21.61 -4.77 1.12
C SER A 220 -21.82 -5.00 -0.37
N LYS A 221 -20.82 -4.63 -1.18
CA LYS A 221 -20.63 -5.03 -2.59
C LYS A 221 -19.39 -5.91 -2.76
N VAL A 222 -18.98 -6.58 -1.68
CA VAL A 222 -17.88 -7.56 -1.70
C VAL A 222 -18.24 -8.71 -2.66
N HIS A 223 -17.25 -9.21 -3.40
CA HIS A 223 -17.43 -10.34 -4.31
C HIS A 223 -17.91 -11.58 -3.57
N ARG A 224 -18.85 -12.32 -4.15
CA ARG A 224 -19.28 -13.61 -3.62
C ARG A 224 -18.28 -14.69 -3.99
N LYS A 225 -17.95 -15.57 -3.04
CA LYS A 225 -17.08 -16.72 -3.26
C LYS A 225 -17.77 -17.77 -4.12
N LYS A 226 -16.96 -18.50 -4.89
CA LYS A 226 -17.42 -19.70 -5.61
C LYS A 226 -17.86 -20.74 -4.59
N PRO A 227 -19.04 -21.38 -4.77
CA PRO A 227 -19.44 -22.52 -3.94
C PRO A 227 -18.41 -23.65 -4.03
N HIS A 228 -18.26 -24.40 -2.95
CA HIS A 228 -17.36 -25.54 -2.92
C HIS A 228 -17.87 -26.62 -3.91
N LEU A 229 -16.98 -27.15 -4.73
CA LEU A 229 -17.22 -28.22 -5.72
C LEU A 229 -18.33 -27.95 -6.76
N LYS A 230 -18.92 -26.76 -6.80
CA LYS A 230 -19.96 -26.39 -7.76
C LYS A 230 -19.50 -25.22 -8.66
N PRO A 231 -19.97 -25.15 -9.92
CA PRO A 231 -19.71 -23.99 -10.76
C PRO A 231 -20.38 -22.74 -10.16
N MET A 232 -19.77 -21.57 -10.42
CA MET A 232 -20.37 -20.31 -10.00
C MET A 232 -21.67 -20.07 -10.79
N PRO A 233 -22.81 -19.80 -10.12
CA PRO A 233 -24.04 -19.45 -10.81
C PRO A 233 -23.89 -18.23 -11.73
N ARG A 234 -24.47 -18.24 -12.91
CA ARG A 234 -24.32 -17.18 -13.94
C ARG A 234 -24.69 -15.78 -13.43
N HIS A 235 -25.77 -15.67 -12.63
CA HIS A 235 -26.16 -14.38 -12.04
C HIS A 235 -25.12 -13.85 -11.06
N ILE A 236 -24.46 -14.72 -10.28
CA ILE A 236 -23.35 -14.33 -9.39
C ILE A 236 -22.12 -13.92 -10.20
N GLN A 237 -21.79 -14.62 -11.30
CA GLN A 237 -20.71 -14.25 -12.19
C GLN A 237 -20.92 -12.84 -12.78
N ARG A 238 -22.13 -12.56 -13.29
CA ARG A 238 -22.48 -11.22 -13.82
C ARG A 238 -22.39 -10.15 -12.72
N SER A 239 -22.92 -10.43 -11.53
CA SER A 239 -22.83 -9.51 -10.37
C SER A 239 -21.38 -9.23 -10.00
N ASN A 240 -20.53 -10.26 -9.90
CA ASN A 240 -19.11 -10.09 -9.59
C ASN A 240 -18.37 -9.34 -10.71
N ALA A 241 -18.69 -9.60 -11.97
CA ALA A 241 -18.11 -8.86 -13.11
C ALA A 241 -18.40 -7.35 -13.03
N GLY A 242 -19.65 -6.96 -12.78
CA GLY A 242 -20.01 -5.56 -12.57
C GLY A 242 -19.27 -4.91 -11.38
N LYS A 243 -19.12 -5.64 -10.28
CA LYS A 243 -18.33 -5.17 -9.11
C LYS A 243 -16.83 -5.05 -9.42
N SER A 244 -16.28 -5.95 -10.26
CA SER A 244 -14.88 -5.92 -10.68
C SER A 244 -14.52 -4.64 -11.44
N VAL A 245 -15.41 -4.11 -12.28
CA VAL A 245 -15.21 -2.84 -12.99
C VAL A 245 -14.98 -1.68 -12.03
N ILE A 246 -15.70 -1.68 -10.90
CA ILE A 246 -15.51 -0.64 -9.87
C ILE A 246 -14.25 -0.92 -9.06
N ARG A 247 -14.03 -2.18 -8.63
CA ARG A 247 -12.88 -2.57 -7.81
C ARG A 247 -11.55 -2.32 -8.54
N SER A 248 -11.47 -2.57 -9.84
CA SER A 248 -10.23 -2.38 -10.61
C SER A 248 -9.63 -0.97 -10.51
N ARG A 249 -10.41 0.02 -10.06
CA ARG A 249 -9.91 1.39 -9.85
C ARG A 249 -8.81 1.47 -8.79
N VAL A 250 -8.77 0.56 -7.81
CA VAL A 250 -7.71 0.53 -6.80
C VAL A 250 -6.39 0.00 -7.38
N GLU A 251 -6.44 -0.78 -8.44
CA GLU A 251 -5.25 -1.32 -9.09
C GLU A 251 -4.35 -0.20 -9.66
N HIS A 252 -4.94 0.93 -10.06
CA HIS A 252 -4.19 2.11 -10.48
C HIS A 252 -3.33 2.69 -9.35
N VAL A 253 -3.79 2.63 -8.09
CA VAL A 253 -3.01 3.04 -6.92
C VAL A 253 -1.75 2.19 -6.81
N PHE A 254 -1.92 0.87 -6.87
CA PHE A 254 -0.82 -0.07 -6.75
C PHE A 254 0.14 -0.01 -7.94
N ALA A 255 -0.39 0.20 -9.14
CA ALA A 255 0.43 0.39 -10.33
C ALA A 255 1.29 1.66 -10.22
N ASP A 256 0.71 2.79 -9.82
CA ASP A 256 1.46 4.04 -9.58
C ASP A 256 2.54 3.84 -8.52
N GLN A 257 2.22 3.24 -7.39
CA GLN A 257 3.18 3.00 -6.32
C GLN A 257 4.34 2.09 -6.76
N LYS A 258 4.10 1.06 -7.56
CA LYS A 258 5.14 0.15 -8.04
C LYS A 258 5.95 0.73 -9.19
N SER A 259 5.29 1.39 -10.16
CA SER A 259 5.97 1.89 -11.35
C SER A 259 6.65 3.24 -11.10
N GLN A 260 5.95 4.19 -10.46
CA GLN A 260 6.45 5.55 -10.29
C GLN A 260 7.30 5.73 -9.04
N THR A 261 6.84 5.21 -7.88
CA THR A 261 7.61 5.34 -6.64
C THR A 261 8.55 4.17 -6.37
N GLY A 262 8.51 3.12 -7.19
CA GLY A 262 9.33 1.92 -7.02
C GLY A 262 9.21 1.36 -5.60
N LEU A 263 7.96 1.20 -5.11
CA LEU A 263 7.70 0.80 -3.73
C LEU A 263 8.32 -0.56 -3.42
N PHE A 264 9.40 -0.51 -2.66
CA PHE A 264 10.17 -1.65 -2.20
C PHE A 264 10.76 -1.32 -0.82
N ILE A 265 10.73 -2.24 0.13
CA ILE A 265 11.23 -2.03 1.49
C ILE A 265 12.66 -2.56 1.58
N ARG A 266 13.62 -1.65 1.74
CA ARG A 266 15.04 -2.00 1.92
C ARG A 266 15.48 -1.99 3.39
N THR A 267 14.63 -1.45 4.26
CA THR A 267 14.87 -1.34 5.69
C THR A 267 14.29 -2.54 6.43
N VAL A 268 14.76 -2.78 7.65
CA VAL A 268 14.33 -3.88 8.50
C VAL A 268 13.24 -3.43 9.47
N GLY A 269 12.19 -4.22 9.60
CA GLY A 269 11.15 -4.07 10.60
C GLY A 269 9.90 -3.33 10.11
N ILE A 270 8.75 -3.67 10.73
CA ILE A 270 7.43 -3.19 10.32
C ILE A 270 7.26 -1.68 10.47
N ILE A 271 7.88 -1.06 11.47
CA ILE A 271 7.77 0.39 11.71
C ILE A 271 8.36 1.18 10.52
N ARG A 272 9.55 0.78 10.05
CA ARG A 272 10.17 1.38 8.87
C ARG A 272 9.44 1.03 7.57
N ALA A 273 8.86 -0.18 7.48
CA ALA A 273 8.01 -0.56 6.37
C ALA A 273 6.73 0.30 6.33
N THR A 274 6.09 0.54 7.48
CA THR A 274 4.93 1.42 7.62
C THR A 274 5.25 2.85 7.21
N MET A 275 6.39 3.41 7.68
CA MET A 275 6.86 4.72 7.24
C MET A 275 6.99 4.79 5.70
N ARG A 276 7.60 3.77 5.10
CA ARG A 276 7.83 3.73 3.66
C ARG A 276 6.55 3.64 2.84
N ILE A 277 5.62 2.78 3.27
CA ILE A 277 4.30 2.61 2.64
C ILE A 277 3.47 3.88 2.83
N GLY A 278 3.45 4.46 4.03
CA GLY A 278 2.73 5.70 4.31
C GLY A 278 3.23 6.88 3.46
N LEU A 279 4.54 7.03 3.28
CA LEU A 279 5.09 8.02 2.35
C LEU A 279 4.62 7.77 0.91
N ALA A 280 4.60 6.52 0.44
CA ALA A 280 4.12 6.20 -0.90
C ALA A 280 2.62 6.53 -1.06
N ASN A 281 1.81 6.34 -0.01
CA ASN A 281 0.40 6.71 0.01
C ASN A 281 0.20 8.23 -0.08
N ILE A 282 0.96 9.02 0.70
CA ILE A 282 0.93 10.49 0.63
C ILE A 282 1.31 10.96 -0.77
N VAL A 283 2.38 10.42 -1.35
CA VAL A 283 2.83 10.78 -2.71
C VAL A 283 1.78 10.47 -3.76
N TYR A 284 1.17 9.30 -3.68
CA TYR A 284 0.07 8.95 -4.57
C TYR A 284 -1.06 9.99 -4.47
N ASN A 285 -1.48 10.34 -3.26
CA ASN A 285 -2.54 11.33 -3.05
C ASN A 285 -2.14 12.72 -3.57
N MET A 286 -0.88 13.16 -3.37
CA MET A 286 -0.37 14.43 -3.92
C MET A 286 -0.42 14.44 -5.46
N ARG A 287 0.04 13.37 -6.10
CA ARG A 287 -0.01 13.25 -7.57
C ARG A 287 -1.44 13.22 -8.08
N ARG A 288 -2.33 12.58 -7.33
CA ARG A 288 -3.75 12.49 -7.67
C ARG A 288 -4.44 13.85 -7.55
N SER A 289 -4.13 14.67 -6.53
CA SER A 289 -4.68 16.03 -6.42
C SER A 289 -4.22 16.91 -7.59
N LEU A 290 -2.92 16.92 -7.90
CA LEU A 290 -2.40 17.67 -9.04
C LEU A 290 -3.05 17.27 -10.37
N PHE A 291 -3.32 15.98 -10.55
CA PHE A 291 -4.03 15.51 -11.74
C PHE A 291 -5.47 16.05 -11.80
N LEU A 292 -6.20 16.03 -10.69
CA LEU A 292 -7.57 16.53 -10.61
C LEU A 292 -7.64 18.05 -10.79
N GLU A 293 -6.69 18.79 -10.21
CA GLU A 293 -6.58 20.25 -10.39
C GLU A 293 -6.37 20.62 -11.88
N ARG A 294 -5.50 19.88 -12.59
CA ARG A 294 -5.30 20.08 -14.03
C ARG A 294 -6.56 19.80 -14.83
N LEU A 295 -7.31 18.75 -14.49
CA LEU A 295 -8.58 18.45 -15.16
C LEU A 295 -9.60 19.57 -14.94
N ASN A 296 -9.71 20.07 -13.71
CA ASN A 296 -10.63 21.18 -13.39
C ASN A 296 -10.24 22.49 -14.07
N ALA A 297 -8.93 22.74 -14.25
CA ALA A 297 -8.43 23.92 -14.95
C ALA A 297 -8.62 23.84 -16.49
N SER A 298 -8.85 22.64 -17.02
CA SER A 298 -9.04 22.40 -18.45
C SER A 298 -10.52 22.24 -18.84
N ALA A 299 -11.43 22.24 -17.88
CA ALA A 299 -12.88 22.13 -18.05
C ALA A 299 -13.54 23.51 -17.94
#